data_cffe1559e6926d0bd94f6603bdc56813
#
_entry.id   cffe1559e6926d0bd94f6603bdc56813
#
_cell.length_a   1.000
_cell.length_b   1.000
_cell.length_c   1.000
_cell.angle_alpha   90.00
_cell.angle_beta   90.00
_cell.angle_gamma   90.00
#
_symmetry.space_group_name_H-M   'P 1'
#
loop_
_entity.id
_entity.type
_entity.pdbx_description
1 polymer ?
#
loop_
_entity_poly.entity_id
_entity_poly.type
_entity_poly.pdbx_seq_one_letter_code
_entity_poly.pdbx_strand_id
1 'polypeptide(L)'
;MIIKRISSIVAGTCLSALLLSSAQAAAPLVLMTDFGTADGAVSAMHGVAYGVDPKLTISDLTHQIPDYDIWLGAYRLYQTANYWPQGTVFVSVIDPGVGTARKSVVLKTKGGRYFVGPDNGLFTLIAERDGVAELREIDEKVNRLAGSAESYTFHGRDVYAYVGARLASGAITYEQVGPPLPNESVVKIAYQKPVRDGNTIRGIVPVLDVKYGNVWTNIPKSLLDELQVKLHDPLQVRILHKGKQVAKVTAPFEHTFGGVAKGKPLVYLNSLLDVAVAISQGDFAAKHHVESGVDWEVEVSKAPAAK
;
A
#
# COMPACT_ATOMS: atom_id res chain seq x y z
N MET A 1 57.72 66.45 -29.78
CA MET A 1 56.53 65.69 -30.22
C MET A 1 56.54 64.33 -29.55
N ILE A 2 55.81 64.20 -28.44
CA ILE A 2 55.85 63.02 -27.55
C ILE A 2 54.55 62.27 -27.72
N ILE A 3 54.65 61.03 -28.23
CA ILE A 3 53.54 60.14 -28.44
C ILE A 3 53.35 59.32 -27.15
N LYS A 4 52.26 59.53 -26.47
CA LYS A 4 51.81 58.69 -25.30
C LYS A 4 51.13 57.41 -25.85
N ARG A 5 51.68 56.27 -25.49
CA ARG A 5 51.03 54.96 -25.67
C ARG A 5 50.06 54.73 -24.54
N ILE A 6 48.78 54.51 -24.81
CA ILE A 6 47.78 54.11 -23.91
C ILE A 6 47.71 52.56 -23.95
N SER A 7 48.06 51.89 -22.83
CA SER A 7 47.91 50.46 -22.70
C SER A 7 46.53 50.18 -22.11
N SER A 8 45.66 49.51 -22.87
CA SER A 8 44.34 49.02 -22.41
C SER A 8 44.52 47.69 -21.67
N ILE A 9 44.23 47.68 -20.40
CA ILE A 9 44.13 46.45 -19.59
C ILE A 9 42.70 45.91 -19.78
N VAL A 10 42.57 44.77 -20.42
CA VAL A 10 41.32 44.02 -20.51
C VAL A 10 41.24 43.12 -19.27
N ALA A 11 40.40 43.52 -18.31
CA ALA A 11 40.09 42.71 -17.14
C ALA A 11 39.07 41.63 -17.58
N GLY A 12 39.53 40.41 -17.75
CA GLY A 12 38.68 39.24 -17.96
C GLY A 12 38.00 38.79 -16.66
N THR A 13 36.73 39.09 -16.49
CA THR A 13 35.89 38.54 -15.41
C THR A 13 35.53 37.08 -15.72
N CYS A 14 36.22 36.09 -15.12
CA CYS A 14 35.81 34.72 -15.11
C CYS A 14 34.57 34.60 -14.22
N LEU A 15 33.39 34.48 -14.83
CA LEU A 15 32.13 34.15 -14.17
C LEU A 15 32.11 32.65 -13.89
N SER A 16 32.57 32.24 -12.71
CA SER A 16 32.46 30.85 -12.24
C SER A 16 30.98 30.60 -11.93
N ALA A 17 30.27 29.91 -12.84
CA ALA A 17 28.94 29.39 -12.58
C ALA A 17 29.04 28.27 -11.51
N LEU A 18 28.77 28.61 -10.27
CA LEU A 18 28.52 27.65 -9.20
C LEU A 18 27.24 26.91 -9.57
N LEU A 19 27.36 25.69 -10.10
CA LEU A 19 26.27 24.72 -10.16
C LEU A 19 25.93 24.35 -8.71
N LEU A 20 24.96 25.07 -8.13
CA LEU A 20 24.29 24.64 -6.92
C LEU A 20 23.55 23.33 -7.26
N SER A 21 24.22 22.21 -7.07
CA SER A 21 23.56 20.92 -6.98
C SER A 21 22.61 21.03 -5.78
N SER A 22 21.33 21.22 -6.04
CA SER A 22 20.32 21.14 -4.98
C SER A 22 20.39 19.70 -4.46
N ALA A 23 20.97 19.52 -3.28
CA ALA A 23 20.88 18.26 -2.58
C ALA A 23 19.37 17.97 -2.42
N GLN A 24 18.85 17.06 -3.23
CA GLN A 24 17.46 16.62 -3.10
C GLN A 24 17.36 15.97 -1.73
N ALA A 25 16.44 16.48 -0.89
CA ALA A 25 16.21 15.86 0.41
C ALA A 25 15.86 14.38 0.20
N ALA A 26 16.44 13.52 1.04
CA ALA A 26 16.14 12.08 0.99
C ALA A 26 14.62 11.86 1.12
N ALA A 27 14.09 10.99 0.29
CA ALA A 27 12.68 10.63 0.34
C ALA A 27 12.40 9.75 1.58
N PRO A 28 11.18 9.78 2.13
CA PRO A 28 10.82 8.84 3.19
C PRO A 28 10.93 7.39 2.73
N LEU A 29 11.48 6.53 3.61
CA LEU A 29 11.53 5.08 3.44
C LEU A 29 10.53 4.44 4.39
N VAL A 30 9.57 3.67 3.86
CA VAL A 30 8.51 3.04 4.65
C VAL A 30 8.63 1.52 4.54
N LEU A 31 8.73 0.83 5.68
CA LEU A 31 8.91 -0.62 5.73
C LEU A 31 7.60 -1.32 6.13
N MET A 32 7.30 -2.44 5.48
CA MET A 32 6.19 -3.33 5.83
C MET A 32 6.60 -4.79 5.62
N THR A 33 6.32 -5.64 6.60
CA THR A 33 6.63 -7.09 6.51
C THR A 33 5.61 -7.92 7.27
N ASP A 34 5.70 -9.25 7.11
CA ASP A 34 5.06 -10.26 7.94
C ASP A 34 6.02 -10.87 8.99
N PHE A 35 7.16 -10.22 9.29
CA PHE A 35 8.21 -10.76 10.16
C PHE A 35 7.90 -10.63 11.66
N GLY A 36 6.90 -9.84 12.03
CA GLY A 36 6.70 -9.46 13.42
C GLY A 36 7.85 -8.56 13.93
N THR A 37 7.87 -8.38 15.25
CA THR A 37 8.90 -7.59 15.95
C THR A 37 9.53 -8.36 17.11
N ALA A 38 9.31 -9.68 17.17
CA ALA A 38 9.79 -10.51 18.25
C ALA A 38 11.29 -10.83 18.14
N ASP A 39 11.84 -10.79 16.92
CA ASP A 39 13.25 -11.03 16.65
C ASP A 39 13.95 -9.83 16.00
N GLY A 40 15.17 -10.02 15.52
CA GLY A 40 16.00 -8.96 14.94
C GLY A 40 15.80 -8.70 13.44
N ALA A 41 14.86 -9.35 12.74
CA ALA A 41 14.73 -9.25 11.29
C ALA A 41 14.44 -7.82 10.83
N VAL A 42 13.45 -7.17 11.41
CA VAL A 42 13.12 -5.76 11.12
C VAL A 42 14.27 -4.83 11.46
N SER A 43 14.89 -5.02 12.63
CA SER A 43 16.06 -4.23 13.06
C SER A 43 17.22 -4.36 12.07
N ALA A 44 17.44 -5.55 11.51
CA ALA A 44 18.47 -5.77 10.49
C ALA A 44 18.16 -5.01 9.18
N MET A 45 16.89 -4.92 8.77
CA MET A 45 16.48 -4.11 7.61
C MET A 45 16.74 -2.62 7.84
N HIS A 46 16.42 -2.10 9.04
CA HIS A 46 16.76 -0.72 9.44
C HIS A 46 18.28 -0.50 9.42
N GLY A 47 19.06 -1.46 9.97
CA GLY A 47 20.52 -1.38 10.00
C GLY A 47 21.13 -1.29 8.61
N VAL A 48 20.63 -2.10 7.64
CA VAL A 48 21.05 -2.02 6.24
C VAL A 48 20.70 -0.66 5.64
N ALA A 49 19.51 -0.15 5.89
CA ALA A 49 19.08 1.15 5.36
C ALA A 49 19.95 2.30 5.92
N TYR A 50 20.21 2.34 7.22
CA TYR A 50 21.11 3.32 7.83
C TYR A 50 22.57 3.14 7.40
N GLY A 51 22.98 1.92 7.04
CA GLY A 51 24.30 1.66 6.44
C GLY A 51 24.45 2.28 5.04
N VAL A 52 23.35 2.50 4.31
CA VAL A 52 23.33 3.21 3.03
C VAL A 52 23.41 4.73 3.26
N ASP A 53 22.54 5.27 4.11
CA ASP A 53 22.55 6.67 4.49
C ASP A 53 21.97 6.85 5.91
N PRO A 54 22.79 7.27 6.89
CA PRO A 54 22.34 7.47 8.26
C PRO A 54 21.33 8.63 8.44
N LYS A 55 21.09 9.43 7.41
CA LYS A 55 20.12 10.54 7.42
C LYS A 55 18.74 10.14 6.88
N LEU A 56 18.54 8.89 6.47
CA LEU A 56 17.24 8.41 5.99
C LEU A 56 16.17 8.58 7.08
N THR A 57 15.02 9.09 6.68
CA THR A 57 13.82 9.05 7.52
C THR A 57 13.11 7.73 7.26
N ILE A 58 13.20 6.81 8.21
CA ILE A 58 12.59 5.49 8.13
C ILE A 58 11.34 5.47 9.00
N SER A 59 10.25 4.90 8.48
CA SER A 59 9.00 4.66 9.19
C SER A 59 8.53 3.23 8.92
N ASP A 60 7.86 2.64 9.89
CA ASP A 60 7.24 1.33 9.74
C ASP A 60 5.74 1.50 9.49
N LEU A 61 5.23 0.90 8.41
CA LEU A 61 3.80 0.81 8.17
C LEU A 61 3.19 -0.20 9.14
N THR A 62 3.68 -1.42 9.10
CA THR A 62 3.42 -2.50 10.07
C THR A 62 4.34 -3.68 9.78
N HIS A 63 4.63 -4.45 10.83
CA HIS A 63 5.32 -5.76 10.73
C HIS A 63 4.44 -6.90 11.27
N GLN A 64 3.14 -6.64 11.46
CA GLN A 64 2.17 -7.57 12.01
C GLN A 64 1.19 -8.09 10.94
N ILE A 65 1.61 -8.15 9.67
CA ILE A 65 0.88 -8.91 8.68
C ILE A 65 0.96 -10.39 9.09
N PRO A 66 -0.15 -11.14 9.11
CA PRO A 66 -0.09 -12.59 9.33
C PRO A 66 0.84 -13.26 8.32
N ASP A 67 1.51 -14.32 8.75
CA ASP A 67 2.49 -15.04 7.94
C ASP A 67 1.93 -15.38 6.56
N TYR A 68 2.62 -14.94 5.51
CA TYR A 68 2.30 -15.23 4.11
C TYR A 68 1.00 -14.60 3.57
N ASP A 69 0.31 -13.74 4.33
CA ASP A 69 -0.91 -13.07 3.87
C ASP A 69 -0.60 -11.91 2.92
N ILE A 70 -0.34 -12.25 1.65
CA ILE A 70 -0.06 -11.28 0.59
C ILE A 70 -1.24 -10.33 0.38
N TRP A 71 -2.49 -10.83 0.49
CA TRP A 71 -3.69 -10.02 0.29
C TRP A 71 -3.82 -8.92 1.34
N LEU A 72 -3.65 -9.27 2.61
CA LEU A 72 -3.71 -8.28 3.69
C LEU A 72 -2.57 -7.25 3.55
N GLY A 73 -1.37 -7.69 3.17
CA GLY A 73 -0.26 -6.79 2.85
C GLY A 73 -0.61 -5.80 1.74
N ALA A 74 -1.19 -6.27 0.64
CA ALA A 74 -1.66 -5.44 -0.47
C ALA A 74 -2.71 -4.42 0.00
N TYR A 75 -3.63 -4.84 0.85
CA TYR A 75 -4.66 -3.95 1.39
C TYR A 75 -4.07 -2.88 2.33
N ARG A 76 -3.10 -3.23 3.18
CA ARG A 76 -2.45 -2.24 4.07
C ARG A 76 -1.67 -1.19 3.29
N LEU A 77 -0.99 -1.57 2.20
CA LEU A 77 -0.40 -0.60 1.27
C LEU A 77 -1.47 0.32 0.65
N TYR A 78 -2.54 -0.27 0.11
CA TYR A 78 -3.67 0.48 -0.46
C TYR A 78 -4.26 1.47 0.55
N GLN A 79 -4.49 1.04 1.78
CA GLN A 79 -5.06 1.84 2.86
C GLN A 79 -4.20 3.06 3.21
N THR A 80 -2.87 2.94 3.14
CA THR A 80 -1.94 3.92 3.72
C THR A 80 -1.16 4.75 2.72
N ALA A 81 -0.81 4.20 1.56
CA ALA A 81 0.15 4.83 0.65
C ALA A 81 -0.25 6.24 0.18
N ASN A 82 -1.55 6.54 0.07
CA ASN A 82 -2.04 7.85 -0.37
C ASN A 82 -1.74 8.99 0.61
N TYR A 83 -1.51 8.69 1.89
CA TYR A 83 -1.19 9.69 2.90
C TYR A 83 0.31 10.06 2.92
N TRP A 84 1.12 9.34 2.15
CA TRP A 84 2.55 9.61 2.02
C TRP A 84 2.85 10.50 0.82
N PRO A 85 3.84 11.39 0.93
CA PRO A 85 4.20 12.30 -0.15
C PRO A 85 4.70 11.57 -1.40
N GLN A 86 4.67 12.27 -2.53
CA GLN A 86 5.35 11.82 -3.75
C GLN A 86 6.84 11.62 -3.48
N GLY A 87 7.46 10.65 -4.14
CA GLY A 87 8.85 10.26 -3.93
C GLY A 87 9.04 9.21 -2.85
N THR A 88 8.06 8.99 -1.93
CA THR A 88 8.18 7.96 -0.89
C THR A 88 8.48 6.59 -1.49
N VAL A 89 9.42 5.89 -0.86
CA VAL A 89 9.81 4.51 -1.20
C VAL A 89 9.24 3.56 -0.15
N PHE A 90 8.37 2.64 -0.58
CA PHE A 90 7.81 1.58 0.26
C PHE A 90 8.59 0.30 0.00
N VAL A 91 9.18 -0.28 1.03
CA VAL A 91 9.77 -1.63 1.02
C VAL A 91 8.79 -2.56 1.69
N SER A 92 8.20 -3.48 0.92
CA SER A 92 7.12 -4.33 1.38
C SER A 92 7.45 -5.78 1.13
N VAL A 93 7.49 -6.58 2.18
CA VAL A 93 7.99 -7.95 2.14
C VAL A 93 7.01 -8.89 2.82
N ILE A 94 6.14 -9.49 2.03
CA ILE A 94 5.37 -10.68 2.36
C ILE A 94 5.71 -11.67 1.24
N ASP A 95 6.64 -12.59 1.50
CA ASP A 95 7.34 -13.31 0.44
C ASP A 95 7.46 -14.82 0.70
N PRO A 96 6.34 -15.57 0.59
CA PRO A 96 6.39 -17.03 0.68
C PRO A 96 7.22 -17.69 -0.43
N GLY A 97 7.55 -16.93 -1.48
CA GLY A 97 8.36 -17.38 -2.63
C GLY A 97 9.83 -16.94 -2.58
N VAL A 98 10.37 -16.55 -1.42
CA VAL A 98 11.77 -16.13 -1.30
C VAL A 98 12.72 -17.22 -1.84
N GLY A 99 13.72 -16.82 -2.65
CA GLY A 99 14.67 -17.75 -3.26
C GLY A 99 14.13 -18.58 -4.43
N THR A 100 12.88 -18.36 -4.88
CA THR A 100 12.31 -19.00 -6.08
C THR A 100 12.47 -18.12 -7.32
N ALA A 101 11.85 -18.52 -8.44
CA ALA A 101 11.86 -17.77 -9.70
C ALA A 101 10.95 -16.52 -9.70
N ARG A 102 10.23 -16.20 -8.60
CA ARG A 102 9.44 -14.95 -8.52
C ARG A 102 10.37 -13.75 -8.65
N LYS A 103 9.96 -12.75 -9.40
CA LYS A 103 10.78 -11.55 -9.63
C LYS A 103 10.85 -10.65 -8.39
N SER A 104 12.01 -10.03 -8.20
CA SER A 104 12.19 -8.90 -7.28
C SER A 104 12.02 -7.63 -8.09
N VAL A 105 11.13 -6.72 -7.70
CA VAL A 105 10.77 -5.57 -8.53
C VAL A 105 10.75 -4.25 -7.78
N VAL A 106 10.85 -3.16 -8.54
CA VAL A 106 10.44 -1.83 -8.10
C VAL A 106 9.36 -1.33 -9.05
N LEU A 107 8.17 -1.11 -8.51
CA LEU A 107 7.05 -0.52 -9.21
C LEU A 107 7.01 0.99 -8.91
N LYS A 108 6.99 1.82 -9.96
CA LYS A 108 6.76 3.26 -9.87
C LYS A 108 5.32 3.55 -10.28
N THR A 109 4.57 4.21 -9.42
CA THR A 109 3.20 4.62 -9.74
C THR A 109 3.17 5.91 -10.55
N LYS A 110 2.04 6.18 -11.23
CA LYS A 110 1.80 7.46 -11.91
C LYS A 110 1.83 8.65 -10.94
N GLY A 111 1.50 8.42 -9.67
CA GLY A 111 1.63 9.39 -8.59
C GLY A 111 3.06 9.59 -8.06
N GLY A 112 4.06 8.91 -8.64
CA GLY A 112 5.48 9.11 -8.33
C GLY A 112 5.94 8.50 -7.01
N ARG A 113 5.24 7.49 -6.46
CA ARG A 113 5.69 6.67 -5.33
C ARG A 113 6.33 5.39 -5.84
N TYR A 114 7.24 4.82 -5.05
CA TYR A 114 7.97 3.61 -5.40
C TYR A 114 7.62 2.47 -4.44
N PHE A 115 7.45 1.26 -4.99
CA PHE A 115 7.13 0.06 -4.23
C PHE A 115 8.15 -1.03 -4.56
N VAL A 116 8.96 -1.41 -3.58
CA VAL A 116 10.07 -2.36 -3.66
C VAL A 116 9.64 -3.65 -2.97
N GLY A 117 9.73 -4.78 -3.65
CA GLY A 117 9.39 -6.07 -3.05
C GLY A 117 9.21 -7.19 -4.06
N PRO A 118 8.64 -8.35 -3.63
CA PRO A 118 8.36 -9.46 -4.51
C PRO A 118 7.18 -9.18 -5.45
N ASP A 119 7.31 -9.56 -6.70
CA ASP A 119 6.20 -9.53 -7.67
C ASP A 119 5.36 -10.81 -7.55
N ASN A 120 4.53 -10.84 -6.52
CA ASN A 120 3.70 -11.98 -6.14
C ASN A 120 2.22 -11.63 -5.91
N GLY A 121 1.82 -10.43 -6.33
CA GLY A 121 0.47 -9.90 -6.12
C GLY A 121 0.38 -8.84 -5.00
N LEU A 122 1.45 -8.62 -4.25
CA LEU A 122 1.49 -7.63 -3.16
C LEU A 122 1.15 -6.21 -3.62
N PHE A 123 1.44 -5.87 -4.87
CA PHE A 123 1.18 -4.56 -5.45
C PHE A 123 -0.13 -4.45 -6.24
N THR A 124 -0.99 -5.48 -6.19
CA THR A 124 -2.26 -5.53 -6.93
C THR A 124 -3.09 -4.26 -6.78
N LEU A 125 -3.43 -3.90 -5.54
CA LEU A 125 -4.35 -2.80 -5.26
C LEU A 125 -3.72 -1.42 -5.54
N ILE A 126 -2.41 -1.30 -5.35
CA ILE A 126 -1.64 -0.09 -5.70
C ILE A 126 -1.59 0.09 -7.22
N ALA A 127 -1.26 -0.97 -7.96
CA ALA A 127 -1.20 -0.93 -9.42
C ALA A 127 -2.57 -0.58 -10.05
N GLU A 128 -3.66 -1.05 -9.45
CA GLU A 128 -5.02 -0.77 -9.92
C GLU A 128 -5.47 0.66 -9.62
N ARG A 129 -5.25 1.15 -8.41
CA ARG A 129 -5.70 2.48 -8.00
C ARG A 129 -4.84 3.59 -8.58
N ASP A 130 -3.51 3.47 -8.46
CA ASP A 130 -2.57 4.55 -8.75
C ASP A 130 -2.00 4.45 -10.16
N GLY A 131 -2.20 3.32 -10.83
CA GLY A 131 -1.63 2.99 -12.13
C GLY A 131 -0.11 2.81 -12.08
N VAL A 132 0.39 1.96 -12.97
CA VAL A 132 1.83 1.73 -13.13
C VAL A 132 2.38 2.73 -14.13
N ALA A 133 3.35 3.55 -13.72
CA ALA A 133 4.12 4.39 -14.63
C ALA A 133 5.25 3.59 -15.26
N GLU A 134 5.96 2.82 -14.45
CA GLU A 134 7.07 1.97 -14.88
C GLU A 134 7.29 0.84 -13.88
N LEU A 135 7.69 -0.33 -14.39
CA LEU A 135 8.06 -1.51 -13.61
C LEU A 135 9.48 -1.93 -13.98
N ARG A 136 10.33 -2.20 -12.98
CA ARG A 136 11.70 -2.69 -13.19
C ARG A 136 11.99 -3.91 -12.36
N GLU A 137 12.67 -4.89 -12.96
CA GLU A 137 13.25 -6.01 -12.23
C GLU A 137 14.53 -5.55 -11.51
N ILE A 138 14.71 -5.94 -10.27
CA ILE A 138 15.94 -5.62 -9.53
C ILE A 138 17.08 -6.50 -10.09
N ASP A 139 18.12 -5.87 -10.62
CA ASP A 139 19.35 -6.58 -10.98
C ASP A 139 20.17 -6.89 -9.71
N GLU A 140 19.98 -8.07 -9.16
CA GLU A 140 20.63 -8.50 -7.93
C GLU A 140 22.16 -8.63 -8.05
N LYS A 141 22.73 -8.65 -9.26
CA LYS A 141 24.19 -8.67 -9.45
C LYS A 141 24.86 -7.36 -8.97
N VAL A 142 24.12 -6.25 -9.03
CA VAL A 142 24.60 -4.92 -8.64
C VAL A 142 23.82 -4.30 -7.49
N ASN A 143 22.63 -4.82 -7.21
CA ASN A 143 21.70 -4.27 -6.23
C ASN A 143 21.39 -5.23 -5.07
N ARG A 144 22.33 -6.10 -4.72
CA ARG A 144 22.32 -6.95 -3.52
C ARG A 144 23.37 -6.44 -2.52
N LEU A 145 23.06 -6.51 -1.25
CA LEU A 145 23.99 -6.15 -0.16
C LEU A 145 25.27 -6.97 -0.28
N ALA A 146 26.43 -6.31 -0.23
CA ALA A 146 27.72 -6.98 -0.32
C ALA A 146 27.89 -8.04 0.77
N GLY A 147 28.43 -9.21 0.40
CA GLY A 147 28.65 -10.33 1.31
C GLY A 147 27.42 -11.20 1.60
N SER A 148 26.26 -10.94 0.97
CA SER A 148 25.03 -11.72 1.17
C SER A 148 24.75 -12.76 0.06
N ALA A 149 25.66 -12.93 -0.91
CA ALA A 149 25.41 -13.74 -2.11
C ALA A 149 25.29 -15.25 -1.86
N GLU A 150 25.74 -15.74 -0.71
CA GLU A 150 25.67 -17.18 -0.37
C GLU A 150 24.35 -17.57 0.32
N SER A 151 23.48 -16.59 0.66
CA SER A 151 22.19 -16.84 1.28
C SER A 151 21.06 -16.19 0.48
N TYR A 152 20.00 -16.96 0.21
CA TYR A 152 18.82 -16.51 -0.54
C TYR A 152 17.56 -16.54 0.32
N THR A 153 17.69 -16.56 1.63
CA THR A 153 16.56 -16.70 2.56
C THR A 153 16.10 -15.37 3.18
N PHE A 154 16.86 -14.27 2.98
CA PHE A 154 16.52 -12.98 3.57
C PHE A 154 16.58 -11.82 2.55
N HIS A 155 15.84 -11.95 1.43
CA HIS A 155 15.74 -10.89 0.42
C HIS A 155 15.18 -9.59 1.01
N GLY A 156 14.36 -9.64 2.05
CA GLY A 156 13.88 -8.46 2.78
C GLY A 156 15.00 -7.51 3.19
N ARG A 157 16.06 -8.06 3.78
CA ARG A 157 17.27 -7.32 4.19
C ARG A 157 18.21 -7.08 3.02
N ASP A 158 18.57 -8.13 2.30
CA ASP A 158 19.72 -8.16 1.39
C ASP A 158 19.44 -7.52 0.03
N VAL A 159 18.17 -7.47 -0.38
CA VAL A 159 17.74 -6.91 -1.66
C VAL A 159 16.80 -5.73 -1.43
N TYR A 160 15.65 -5.95 -0.79
CA TYR A 160 14.59 -4.95 -0.78
C TYR A 160 14.91 -3.73 0.09
N ALA A 161 15.36 -3.92 1.33
CA ALA A 161 15.78 -2.82 2.20
C ALA A 161 16.96 -2.07 1.61
N TYR A 162 17.94 -2.81 1.06
CA TYR A 162 19.13 -2.22 0.43
C TYR A 162 18.77 -1.37 -0.80
N VAL A 163 17.94 -1.88 -1.72
CA VAL A 163 17.50 -1.12 -2.92
C VAL A 163 16.62 0.05 -2.52
N GLY A 164 15.67 -0.17 -1.60
CA GLY A 164 14.77 0.89 -1.13
C GLY A 164 15.53 2.06 -0.49
N ALA A 165 16.52 1.76 0.34
CA ALA A 165 17.37 2.78 0.96
C ALA A 165 18.19 3.56 -0.05
N ARG A 166 18.77 2.88 -1.04
CA ARG A 166 19.55 3.52 -2.13
C ARG A 166 18.70 4.43 -3.00
N LEU A 167 17.45 4.03 -3.29
CA LEU A 167 16.50 4.88 -4.01
C LEU A 167 16.06 6.08 -3.16
N ALA A 168 15.70 5.87 -1.90
CA ALA A 168 15.23 6.92 -1.01
C ALA A 168 16.30 7.97 -0.71
N SER A 169 17.57 7.55 -0.59
CA SER A 169 18.72 8.46 -0.40
C SER A 169 19.19 9.13 -1.69
N GLY A 170 18.74 8.67 -2.87
CA GLY A 170 19.28 9.12 -4.14
C GLY A 170 20.65 8.52 -4.49
N ALA A 171 21.13 7.50 -3.76
CA ALA A 171 22.37 6.80 -4.06
C ALA A 171 22.33 6.03 -5.41
N ILE A 172 21.11 5.68 -5.86
CA ILE A 172 20.85 5.19 -7.23
C ILE A 172 19.65 5.92 -7.82
N THR A 173 19.63 6.04 -9.14
CA THR A 173 18.42 6.44 -9.87
C THR A 173 17.48 5.24 -10.06
N TYR A 174 16.26 5.51 -10.48
CA TYR A 174 15.30 4.43 -10.76
C TYR A 174 15.76 3.51 -11.89
N GLU A 175 16.44 4.07 -12.92
CA GLU A 175 16.99 3.32 -14.06
C GLU A 175 18.09 2.34 -13.64
N GLN A 176 18.83 2.67 -12.58
CA GLN A 176 19.91 1.84 -12.03
C GLN A 176 19.41 0.66 -11.19
N VAL A 177 18.11 0.56 -10.94
CA VAL A 177 17.51 -0.63 -10.28
C VAL A 177 17.74 -1.89 -11.11
N GLY A 178 17.56 -1.79 -12.43
CA GLY A 178 17.72 -2.90 -13.37
C GLY A 178 16.86 -2.75 -14.62
N PRO A 179 16.68 -3.81 -15.43
CA PRO A 179 15.97 -3.73 -16.69
C PRO A 179 14.48 -3.42 -16.50
N PRO A 180 13.88 -2.65 -17.45
CA PRO A 180 12.43 -2.43 -17.44
C PRO A 180 11.68 -3.71 -17.77
N LEU A 181 10.50 -3.85 -17.18
CA LEU A 181 9.51 -4.88 -17.48
C LEU A 181 8.26 -4.24 -18.10
N PRO A 182 7.47 -4.99 -18.89
CA PRO A 182 6.16 -4.52 -19.30
C PRO A 182 5.28 -4.17 -18.09
N ASN A 183 4.65 -3.01 -18.08
CA ASN A 183 3.83 -2.56 -16.96
C ASN A 183 2.67 -3.50 -16.62
N GLU A 184 2.12 -4.15 -17.65
CA GLU A 184 1.04 -5.14 -17.55
C GLU A 184 1.49 -6.48 -16.96
N SER A 185 2.80 -6.74 -16.91
CA SER A 185 3.35 -8.00 -16.37
C SER A 185 3.32 -8.07 -14.84
N VAL A 186 3.01 -6.98 -14.15
CA VAL A 186 2.87 -7.00 -12.69
C VAL A 186 1.86 -8.05 -12.26
N VAL A 187 2.28 -8.95 -11.38
CA VAL A 187 1.43 -10.02 -10.86
C VAL A 187 0.26 -9.44 -10.07
N LYS A 188 -0.95 -9.95 -10.32
CA LYS A 188 -2.17 -9.49 -9.65
C LYS A 188 -2.92 -10.66 -9.03
N ILE A 189 -3.40 -10.45 -7.81
CA ILE A 189 -4.34 -11.36 -7.15
C ILE A 189 -5.73 -11.12 -7.76
N ALA A 190 -6.39 -12.18 -8.20
CA ALA A 190 -7.76 -12.10 -8.67
C ALA A 190 -8.71 -11.96 -7.47
N TYR A 191 -9.66 -11.03 -7.55
CA TYR A 191 -10.70 -10.87 -6.55
C TYR A 191 -11.96 -10.27 -7.18
N GLN A 192 -13.10 -10.45 -6.53
CA GLN A 192 -14.37 -9.90 -7.01
C GLN A 192 -14.38 -8.37 -6.88
N LYS A 193 -14.50 -7.70 -8.00
CA LYS A 193 -14.74 -6.25 -8.03
C LYS A 193 -16.16 -5.96 -7.53
N PRO A 194 -16.36 -4.83 -6.84
CA PRO A 194 -17.70 -4.44 -6.42
C PRO A 194 -18.58 -4.19 -7.65
N VAL A 195 -19.80 -4.72 -7.62
CA VAL A 195 -20.76 -4.59 -8.72
C VAL A 195 -22.17 -4.44 -8.20
N ARG A 196 -22.96 -3.61 -8.86
CA ARG A 196 -24.40 -3.53 -8.65
C ARG A 196 -25.13 -4.52 -9.55
N ASP A 197 -26.01 -5.31 -8.95
CA ASP A 197 -26.92 -6.23 -9.63
C ASP A 197 -28.36 -5.94 -9.16
N GLY A 198 -29.09 -5.20 -9.98
CA GLY A 198 -30.42 -4.71 -9.62
C GLY A 198 -30.43 -3.83 -8.36
N ASN A 199 -31.08 -4.32 -7.31
CA ASN A 199 -31.17 -3.64 -6.01
C ASN A 199 -30.16 -4.14 -4.98
N THR A 200 -29.19 -4.92 -5.41
CA THR A 200 -28.12 -5.48 -4.53
C THR A 200 -26.76 -5.04 -5.04
N ILE A 201 -25.89 -4.64 -4.14
CA ILE A 201 -24.47 -4.43 -4.42
C ILE A 201 -23.73 -5.64 -3.87
N ARG A 202 -22.86 -6.22 -4.69
CA ARG A 202 -21.98 -7.33 -4.30
C ARG A 202 -20.55 -6.86 -4.27
N GLY A 203 -19.79 -7.36 -3.33
CA GLY A 203 -18.36 -7.13 -3.17
C GLY A 203 -17.75 -8.20 -2.28
N ILE A 204 -16.58 -7.89 -1.72
CA ILE A 204 -15.89 -8.76 -0.74
C ILE A 204 -15.66 -8.02 0.57
N VAL A 205 -15.28 -8.79 1.59
CA VAL A 205 -14.72 -8.30 2.85
C VAL A 205 -13.19 -8.37 2.75
N PRO A 206 -12.52 -7.35 2.19
CA PRO A 206 -11.08 -7.40 1.97
C PRO A 206 -10.28 -7.44 3.27
N VAL A 207 -10.82 -6.84 4.34
CA VAL A 207 -10.11 -6.66 5.60
C VAL A 207 -11.09 -6.43 6.75
N LEU A 208 -10.66 -6.79 7.95
CA LEU A 208 -11.30 -6.35 9.19
C LEU A 208 -10.53 -5.17 9.79
N ASP A 209 -11.25 -4.28 10.46
CA ASP A 209 -10.67 -3.37 11.45
C ASP A 209 -10.40 -4.19 12.72
N VAL A 210 -9.24 -4.82 12.76
CA VAL A 210 -8.91 -5.88 13.74
C VAL A 210 -9.08 -5.47 15.20
N LYS A 211 -8.88 -4.19 15.52
CA LYS A 211 -8.98 -3.70 16.91
C LYS A 211 -10.43 -3.60 17.39
N TYR A 212 -11.36 -3.35 16.49
CA TYR A 212 -12.75 -3.05 16.81
C TYR A 212 -13.74 -4.07 16.24
N GLY A 213 -13.25 -5.03 15.44
CA GLY A 213 -14.07 -6.04 14.79
C GLY A 213 -15.06 -5.50 13.77
N ASN A 214 -14.80 -4.31 13.20
CA ASN A 214 -15.63 -3.78 12.14
C ASN A 214 -15.31 -4.50 10.83
N VAL A 215 -16.34 -4.81 10.05
CA VAL A 215 -16.22 -5.46 8.75
C VAL A 215 -16.17 -4.37 7.69
N TRP A 216 -15.02 -4.22 7.04
CA TRP A 216 -14.86 -3.31 5.90
C TRP A 216 -15.12 -4.07 4.60
N THR A 217 -15.73 -3.43 3.64
CA THR A 217 -15.98 -4.00 2.31
C THR A 217 -15.18 -3.24 1.25
N ASN A 218 -15.14 -3.77 0.03
CA ASN A 218 -14.61 -3.05 -1.12
C ASN A 218 -15.72 -2.31 -1.91
N ILE A 219 -16.90 -2.13 -1.33
CA ILE A 219 -18.03 -1.46 -1.96
C ILE A 219 -17.88 0.06 -1.77
N PRO A 220 -17.57 0.84 -2.83
CA PRO A 220 -17.38 2.27 -2.69
C PRO A 220 -18.73 2.99 -2.49
N LYS A 221 -18.67 4.16 -1.87
CA LYS A 221 -19.82 5.07 -1.68
C LYS A 221 -20.61 5.29 -2.97
N SER A 222 -19.95 5.39 -4.12
CA SER A 222 -20.61 5.63 -5.41
C SER A 222 -21.68 4.57 -5.75
N LEU A 223 -21.40 3.29 -5.49
CA LEU A 223 -22.40 2.23 -5.69
C LEU A 223 -23.55 2.30 -4.68
N LEU A 224 -23.26 2.72 -3.43
CA LEU A 224 -24.31 2.95 -2.43
C LEU A 224 -25.22 4.11 -2.84
N ASP A 225 -24.64 5.18 -3.40
CA ASP A 225 -25.41 6.32 -3.92
C ASP A 225 -26.36 5.91 -5.06
N GLU A 226 -25.95 4.97 -5.93
CA GLU A 226 -26.80 4.42 -6.98
C GLU A 226 -28.05 3.69 -6.44
N LEU A 227 -28.00 3.14 -5.24
CA LEU A 227 -29.16 2.58 -4.55
C LEU A 227 -30.05 3.66 -3.92
N GLN A 228 -29.65 4.94 -4.02
CA GLN A 228 -30.37 6.07 -3.41
C GLN A 228 -30.60 5.86 -1.90
N VAL A 229 -29.60 5.35 -1.21
CA VAL A 229 -29.63 5.14 0.25
C VAL A 229 -29.55 6.50 0.95
N LYS A 230 -30.43 6.72 1.91
CA LYS A 230 -30.46 7.90 2.77
C LYS A 230 -30.03 7.54 4.18
N LEU A 231 -29.67 8.55 4.94
CA LEU A 231 -29.38 8.39 6.36
C LEU A 231 -30.61 7.76 7.07
N HIS A 232 -30.33 6.83 7.97
CA HIS A 232 -31.31 6.01 8.70
C HIS A 232 -32.06 4.96 7.85
N ASP A 233 -31.84 4.88 6.54
CA ASP A 233 -32.44 3.80 5.74
C ASP A 233 -31.97 2.44 6.25
N PRO A 234 -32.89 1.48 6.47
CA PRO A 234 -32.50 0.14 6.85
C PRO A 234 -31.87 -0.61 5.66
N LEU A 235 -30.66 -1.09 5.84
CA LEU A 235 -29.96 -1.91 4.86
C LEU A 235 -29.89 -3.36 5.34
N GLN A 236 -30.11 -4.29 4.40
CA GLN A 236 -29.82 -5.70 4.62
C GLN A 236 -28.40 -5.99 4.15
N VAL A 237 -27.58 -6.55 5.04
CA VAL A 237 -26.24 -7.01 4.75
C VAL A 237 -26.18 -8.51 4.90
N ARG A 238 -25.68 -9.21 3.90
CA ARG A 238 -25.39 -10.65 3.92
C ARG A 238 -23.90 -10.84 3.71
N ILE A 239 -23.28 -11.67 4.53
CA ILE A 239 -21.86 -12.04 4.39
C ILE A 239 -21.80 -13.52 4.15
N LEU A 240 -21.04 -13.91 3.13
CA LEU A 240 -20.89 -15.30 2.72
C LEU A 240 -19.38 -15.65 2.70
N HIS A 241 -19.08 -16.90 3.01
CA HIS A 241 -17.75 -17.47 2.81
C HIS A 241 -17.88 -18.68 1.89
N LYS A 242 -17.21 -18.62 0.75
CA LYS A 242 -17.30 -19.66 -0.29
C LYS A 242 -18.74 -20.03 -0.65
N GLY A 243 -19.57 -18.98 -0.85
CA GLY A 243 -20.98 -19.10 -1.21
C GLY A 243 -21.92 -19.50 -0.05
N LYS A 244 -21.42 -19.81 1.14
CA LYS A 244 -22.26 -20.14 2.30
C LYS A 244 -22.49 -18.91 3.16
N GLN A 245 -23.75 -18.60 3.48
CA GLN A 245 -24.10 -17.46 4.35
C GLN A 245 -23.56 -17.68 5.77
N VAL A 246 -22.72 -16.77 6.24
CA VAL A 246 -22.16 -16.71 7.59
C VAL A 246 -22.95 -15.74 8.46
N ALA A 247 -23.28 -14.56 7.93
CA ALA A 247 -24.04 -13.54 8.64
C ALA A 247 -25.14 -12.95 7.77
N LYS A 248 -26.24 -12.53 8.42
CA LYS A 248 -27.29 -11.72 7.83
C LYS A 248 -27.82 -10.77 8.88
N VAL A 249 -27.76 -9.47 8.61
CA VAL A 249 -28.24 -8.42 9.52
C VAL A 249 -29.03 -7.37 8.75
N THR A 250 -29.97 -6.74 9.44
CA THR A 250 -30.59 -5.49 8.99
C THR A 250 -30.15 -4.40 9.96
N ALA A 251 -29.58 -3.32 9.42
CA ALA A 251 -29.03 -2.24 10.20
C ALA A 251 -29.22 -0.90 9.49
N PRO A 252 -29.42 0.21 10.20
CA PRO A 252 -29.56 1.53 9.59
C PRO A 252 -28.20 1.99 9.02
N PHE A 253 -28.29 2.78 7.94
CA PHE A 253 -27.14 3.52 7.44
C PHE A 253 -26.93 4.78 8.28
N GLU A 254 -25.75 4.90 8.90
CA GLU A 254 -25.44 5.97 9.84
C GLU A 254 -24.11 6.66 9.52
N HIS A 255 -23.98 7.92 9.91
CA HIS A 255 -22.71 8.64 9.73
C HIS A 255 -21.64 8.23 10.75
N THR A 256 -22.05 7.81 11.94
CA THR A 256 -21.16 7.50 13.08
C THR A 256 -21.69 6.35 13.91
N PHE A 257 -20.80 5.75 14.70
CA PHE A 257 -21.15 4.69 15.65
C PHE A 257 -22.19 5.13 16.71
N GLY A 258 -22.30 6.43 17.00
CA GLY A 258 -23.27 7.01 17.91
C GLY A 258 -24.68 7.14 17.34
N GLY A 259 -24.91 6.87 16.06
CA GLY A 259 -26.24 6.90 15.42
C GLY A 259 -27.18 5.78 15.89
N VAL A 260 -26.63 4.77 16.58
CA VAL A 260 -27.40 3.66 17.16
C VAL A 260 -27.03 3.46 18.63
N ALA A 261 -27.92 2.83 19.39
CA ALA A 261 -27.64 2.48 20.78
C ALA A 261 -26.48 1.46 20.89
N LYS A 262 -25.79 1.47 22.02
CA LYS A 262 -24.72 0.50 22.32
C LYS A 262 -25.18 -0.95 22.07
N GLY A 263 -24.32 -1.74 21.41
CA GLY A 263 -24.56 -3.13 21.06
C GLY A 263 -25.47 -3.34 19.84
N LYS A 264 -25.93 -2.27 19.18
CA LYS A 264 -26.72 -2.36 17.94
C LYS A 264 -25.85 -2.28 16.71
N PRO A 265 -26.19 -3.00 15.63
CA PRO A 265 -25.48 -2.94 14.37
C PRO A 265 -25.80 -1.64 13.62
N LEU A 266 -24.83 -1.20 12.79
CA LEU A 266 -24.98 -0.11 11.84
C LEU A 266 -24.19 -0.40 10.58
N VAL A 267 -24.62 0.22 9.47
CA VAL A 267 -23.84 0.33 8.22
C VAL A 267 -23.34 1.76 8.14
N TYR A 268 -22.08 1.96 7.74
CA TYR A 268 -21.48 3.28 7.67
C TYR A 268 -20.44 3.34 6.54
N LEU A 269 -19.90 4.51 6.25
CA LEU A 269 -18.74 4.65 5.37
C LEU A 269 -17.47 4.73 6.22
N ASN A 270 -16.51 3.85 5.91
CA ASN A 270 -15.19 3.88 6.57
C ASN A 270 -14.33 5.07 6.08
N SER A 271 -13.10 5.18 6.58
CA SER A 271 -12.18 6.27 6.22
C SER A 271 -11.69 6.26 4.77
N LEU A 272 -11.95 5.19 4.02
CA LEU A 272 -11.67 5.08 2.60
C LEU A 272 -12.92 5.35 1.74
N LEU A 273 -14.04 5.73 2.37
CA LEU A 273 -15.35 5.93 1.75
C LEU A 273 -15.96 4.64 1.17
N ASP A 274 -15.55 3.49 1.71
CA ASP A 274 -16.17 2.21 1.42
C ASP A 274 -17.22 1.86 2.47
N VAL A 275 -18.25 1.09 2.06
CA VAL A 275 -19.28 0.58 2.97
C VAL A 275 -18.64 -0.33 4.02
N ALA A 276 -19.06 -0.16 5.26
CA ALA A 276 -18.63 -0.99 6.37
C ALA A 276 -19.78 -1.32 7.31
N VAL A 277 -19.64 -2.39 8.07
CA VAL A 277 -20.62 -2.86 9.05
C VAL A 277 -19.96 -2.97 10.41
N ALA A 278 -20.64 -2.51 11.45
CA ALA A 278 -20.13 -2.52 12.80
C ALA A 278 -21.25 -2.80 13.83
N ILE A 279 -20.82 -3.01 15.06
CA ILE A 279 -21.67 -2.95 16.25
C ILE A 279 -21.18 -1.78 17.11
N SER A 280 -22.07 -0.83 17.43
CA SER A 280 -21.71 0.29 18.31
C SER A 280 -21.15 -0.22 19.65
N GLN A 281 -19.89 0.12 19.95
CA GLN A 281 -19.13 -0.34 21.11
C GLN A 281 -19.11 -1.87 21.26
N GLY A 282 -19.03 -2.61 20.15
CA GLY A 282 -18.98 -4.08 20.12
C GLY A 282 -18.15 -4.56 18.94
N ASP A 283 -17.93 -5.86 18.86
CA ASP A 283 -17.18 -6.56 17.82
C ASP A 283 -18.15 -7.33 16.92
N PHE A 284 -18.34 -6.85 15.69
CA PHE A 284 -19.22 -7.48 14.70
C PHE A 284 -18.60 -8.78 14.20
N ALA A 285 -17.31 -8.75 13.87
CA ALA A 285 -16.62 -9.90 13.29
C ALA A 285 -16.59 -11.09 14.24
N ALA A 286 -16.21 -10.87 15.50
CA ALA A 286 -16.22 -11.93 16.51
C ALA A 286 -17.64 -12.46 16.78
N LYS A 287 -18.63 -11.57 16.90
CA LYS A 287 -20.03 -11.97 17.19
C LYS A 287 -20.63 -12.85 16.08
N HIS A 288 -20.26 -12.58 14.83
CA HIS A 288 -20.84 -13.26 13.67
C HIS A 288 -19.87 -14.23 13.00
N HIS A 289 -18.68 -14.47 13.58
CA HIS A 289 -17.63 -15.34 13.04
C HIS A 289 -17.24 -14.98 11.60
N VAL A 290 -17.10 -13.67 11.35
CA VAL A 290 -16.69 -13.13 10.06
C VAL A 290 -15.18 -12.93 10.06
N GLU A 291 -14.53 -13.40 9.02
CA GLU A 291 -13.12 -13.13 8.71
C GLU A 291 -13.04 -12.27 7.44
N SER A 292 -11.87 -12.15 6.84
CA SER A 292 -11.63 -11.36 5.64
C SER A 292 -10.79 -12.10 4.62
N GLY A 293 -10.80 -11.63 3.38
CA GLY A 293 -10.06 -12.19 2.27
C GLY A 293 -10.88 -12.16 0.98
N VAL A 294 -10.28 -12.63 -0.10
CA VAL A 294 -10.88 -12.60 -1.44
C VAL A 294 -12.08 -13.55 -1.61
N ASP A 295 -12.24 -14.52 -0.73
CA ASP A 295 -13.31 -15.51 -0.72
C ASP A 295 -14.43 -15.22 0.30
N TRP A 296 -14.35 -14.05 0.95
CA TRP A 296 -15.39 -13.52 1.82
C TRP A 296 -16.24 -12.51 1.06
N GLU A 297 -17.42 -12.93 0.62
CA GLU A 297 -18.34 -12.14 -0.17
C GLU A 297 -19.28 -11.32 0.73
N VAL A 298 -19.72 -10.16 0.24
CA VAL A 298 -20.72 -9.32 0.90
C VAL A 298 -21.76 -8.86 -0.09
N GLU A 299 -23.02 -8.89 0.33
CA GLU A 299 -24.14 -8.33 -0.40
C GLU A 299 -24.84 -7.26 0.46
N VAL A 300 -25.10 -6.10 -0.16
CA VAL A 300 -25.78 -4.97 0.49
C VAL A 300 -26.99 -4.57 -0.36
N SER A 301 -28.15 -4.48 0.26
CA SER A 301 -29.39 -4.02 -0.39
C SER A 301 -30.26 -3.20 0.56
N LYS A 302 -31.22 -2.43 0.07
CA LYS A 302 -32.25 -1.88 0.95
C LYS A 302 -33.05 -3.02 1.58
N ALA A 303 -33.35 -2.89 2.87
CA ALA A 303 -34.23 -3.85 3.52
C ALA A 303 -35.64 -3.76 2.90
N PRO A 304 -36.34 -4.91 2.80
CA PRO A 304 -37.75 -4.86 2.41
C PRO A 304 -38.55 -3.93 3.34
N ALA A 305 -39.52 -3.21 2.77
CA ALA A 305 -40.42 -2.42 3.59
C ALA A 305 -41.07 -3.33 4.66
N ALA A 306 -41.08 -2.87 5.90
CA ALA A 306 -41.82 -3.57 6.94
C ALA A 306 -43.30 -3.67 6.52
N LYS A 307 -43.79 -4.91 6.42
CA LYS A 307 -45.21 -5.17 6.15
C LYS A 307 -46.06 -4.77 7.34
#